data_c38c4d20591d9b09729eb56a2d702e1e
#
_entry.id   c38c4d20591d9b09729eb56a2d702e1e
#
_cell.length_a   1.000
_cell.length_b   1.000
_cell.length_c   1.000
_cell.angle_alpha   90.00
_cell.angle_beta   90.00
_cell.angle_gamma   90.00
#
_symmetry.space_group_name_H-M   'P 1'
#
loop_
_entity.id
_entity.type
_entity.pdbx_description
1 polymer ?
#
loop_
_entity_poly.entity_id
_entity_poly.type
_entity_poly.pdbx_seq_one_letter_code
_entity_poly.pdbx_strand_id
1 'polypeptide(L)' 'MIGQRFRMKTPTLAILTKDHAKIPVMIPKGAEVEILDGPLNGNRLVDVLWDGKTVMVFTNDVRDRGERVDAPKVS' A
#
# COMPACT_ATOMS: atom_id res chain seq x y z
N MET A 1 -3.00 -0.62 -11.93
CA MET A 1 -2.45 -0.64 -10.58
C MET A 1 -3.38 -1.25 -9.53
N ILE A 2 -4.66 -1.10 -9.71
CA ILE A 2 -5.62 -1.72 -8.79
C ILE A 2 -5.48 -3.23 -8.87
N GLY A 3 -5.46 -3.89 -7.70
CA GLY A 3 -5.31 -5.32 -7.61
C GLY A 3 -3.88 -5.81 -7.59
N GLN A 4 -2.93 -4.94 -7.86
CA GLN A 4 -1.53 -5.32 -7.80
C GLN A 4 -1.06 -5.39 -6.36
N ARG A 5 -0.13 -6.28 -6.10
CA ARG A 5 0.44 -6.44 -4.77
C ARG A 5 1.91 -6.07 -4.78
N PHE A 6 2.32 -5.50 -3.67
CA PHE A 6 3.70 -5.07 -3.47
C PHE A 6 4.18 -5.59 -2.13
N ARG A 7 5.44 -5.97 -2.08
CA ARG A 7 6.12 -6.27 -0.81
C ARG A 7 7.00 -5.09 -0.48
N MET A 8 6.84 -4.58 0.74
CA MET A 8 7.61 -3.41 1.14
C MET A 8 9.03 -3.83 1.45
N LYS A 9 9.99 -3.16 0.83
CA LYS A 9 11.40 -3.45 1.03
C LYS A 9 11.96 -2.76 2.25
N THR A 10 11.29 -1.72 2.70
CA THR A 10 11.66 -1.00 3.93
C THR A 10 10.39 -0.65 4.67
N PRO A 11 10.48 -0.35 5.98
CA PRO A 11 9.29 0.11 6.69
C PRO A 11 8.72 1.36 6.04
N THR A 12 7.42 1.42 5.94
CA THR A 12 6.75 2.47 5.17
C THR A 12 5.60 3.04 5.97
N LEU A 13 5.53 4.35 6.02
CA LEU A 13 4.47 5.05 6.74
C LEU A 13 3.15 4.90 5.99
N ALA A 14 2.09 4.60 6.74
CA ALA A 14 0.74 4.54 6.22
C ALA A 14 -0.19 5.27 7.17
N ILE A 15 -1.39 5.56 6.70
CA ILE A 15 -2.39 6.27 7.48
C ILE A 15 -3.63 5.40 7.57
N LEU A 16 -4.01 5.07 8.79
CA LEU A 16 -5.23 4.34 9.08
C LEU A 16 -6.29 5.32 9.52
N THR A 17 -7.47 5.25 8.90
CA THR A 17 -8.59 6.09 9.32
C THR A 17 -9.47 5.25 10.22
N LYS A 18 -9.72 5.73 11.42
CA LYS A 18 -10.57 5.06 12.39
C LYS A 18 -11.37 6.10 13.16
N ASP A 19 -12.69 5.97 13.14
CA ASP A 19 -13.58 6.89 13.85
C ASP A 19 -13.27 8.34 13.51
N HIS A 20 -13.09 8.61 12.22
CA HIS A 20 -12.80 9.95 11.70
C HIS A 20 -11.43 10.48 12.11
N ALA A 21 -10.64 9.68 12.80
CA ALA A 21 -9.28 10.07 13.16
C ALA A 21 -8.30 9.41 12.19
N LYS A 22 -7.23 10.11 11.91
CA LYS A 22 -6.15 9.58 11.07
C LYS A 22 -5.00 9.17 11.96
N ILE A 23 -4.67 7.90 11.89
CA ILE A 23 -3.68 7.31 12.78
C ILE A 23 -2.51 6.85 11.95
N PRO A 24 -1.30 7.37 12.21
CA PRO A 24 -0.14 6.88 11.49
C PRO A 24 0.22 5.48 11.95
N VAL A 25 0.51 4.61 10.99
CA VAL A 25 0.95 3.26 11.27
C VAL A 25 2.14 2.97 10.38
N MET A 26 2.97 2.03 10.80
CA MET A 26 4.15 1.69 10.03
C MET A 26 3.98 0.29 9.47
N ILE A 27 4.02 0.20 8.16
CA ILE A 27 4.00 -1.10 7.48
C ILE A 27 5.42 -1.65 7.53
N PRO A 28 5.62 -2.83 8.14
CA PRO A 28 6.98 -3.32 8.32
C PRO A 28 7.58 -3.83 7.02
N LYS A 29 8.89 -3.91 7.01
CA LYS A 29 9.63 -4.52 5.93
C LYS A 29 9.13 -5.94 5.72
N GLY A 30 8.94 -6.31 4.47
CA GLY A 30 8.49 -7.65 4.10
C GLY A 30 6.98 -7.83 4.05
N ALA A 31 6.23 -6.85 4.53
CA ALA A 31 4.77 -6.95 4.48
C ALA A 31 4.28 -6.74 3.06
N GLU A 32 3.22 -7.43 2.71
CA GLU A 32 2.59 -7.28 1.41
C GLU A 32 1.34 -6.44 1.52
N VAL A 33 1.13 -5.59 0.53
CA VAL A 33 -0.05 -4.74 0.44
C VAL A 33 -0.66 -4.93 -0.93
N GLU A 34 -1.98 -4.77 -1.00
CA GLU A 34 -2.69 -4.86 -2.27
C GLU A 34 -3.33 -3.52 -2.56
N ILE A 35 -3.18 -3.03 -3.78
CA ILE A 35 -3.76 -1.75 -4.18
C ILE A 35 -5.26 -1.94 -4.36
N LEU A 36 -6.03 -1.23 -3.57
CA LEU A 36 -7.50 -1.32 -3.64
C LEU A 36 -8.09 -0.25 -4.52
N ASP A 37 -7.56 0.96 -4.42
CA ASP A 37 -8.09 2.08 -5.18
C ASP A 37 -6.88 2.88 -5.62
N GLY A 38 -6.69 2.92 -6.91
CA GLY A 38 -5.47 3.39 -7.49
C GLY A 38 -5.30 4.84 -7.37
N PRO A 39 -4.08 5.32 -7.54
CA PRO A 39 -3.91 6.75 -7.61
C PRO A 39 -4.54 7.25 -8.89
N LEU A 40 -5.33 8.27 -8.75
CA LEU A 40 -5.81 9.01 -9.91
C LEU A 40 -4.77 10.08 -10.21
N ASN A 41 -4.93 10.71 -11.36
CA ASN A 41 -4.02 11.77 -11.74
C ASN A 41 -3.95 12.80 -10.61
N GLY A 42 -2.74 13.09 -10.17
CA GLY A 42 -2.52 14.07 -9.14
C GLY A 42 -2.69 13.58 -7.73
N ASN A 43 -3.19 12.39 -7.53
CA ASN A 43 -3.33 11.86 -6.20
C ASN A 43 -1.99 11.37 -5.68
N ARG A 44 -1.72 11.71 -4.44
CA ARG A 44 -0.49 11.27 -3.79
C ARG A 44 -0.70 10.03 -2.95
N LEU A 45 -1.93 9.77 -2.53
CA LEU A 45 -2.25 8.65 -1.66
C LEU A 45 -3.01 7.60 -2.44
N VAL A 46 -2.81 6.37 -2.05
CA VAL A 46 -3.49 5.23 -2.64
C VAL A 46 -3.99 4.35 -1.50
N ASP A 47 -5.19 3.81 -1.66
CA ASP A 47 -5.74 2.90 -0.67
C ASP A 47 -5.17 1.52 -0.91
N VAL A 48 -4.67 0.90 0.15
CA VAL A 48 -4.13 -0.44 0.07
C VAL A 48 -4.71 -1.30 1.17
N LEU A 49 -4.79 -2.59 0.90
CA LEU A 49 -5.17 -3.58 1.90
C LEU A 49 -3.90 -4.10 2.53
N TRP A 50 -3.81 -3.99 3.85
CA TRP A 50 -2.68 -4.48 4.61
C TRP A 50 -3.18 -5.06 5.92
N ASP A 51 -2.81 -6.32 6.18
CA ASP A 51 -3.15 -6.97 7.44
C ASP A 51 -4.65 -6.90 7.74
N GLY A 52 -5.46 -7.12 6.70
CA GLY A 52 -6.92 -7.09 6.84
C GLY A 52 -7.53 -5.72 7.02
N LYS A 53 -6.72 -4.66 6.88
CA LYS A 53 -7.17 -3.28 7.07
C LYS A 53 -6.92 -2.48 5.81
N THR A 54 -7.75 -1.47 5.59
CA THR A 54 -7.51 -0.50 4.52
C THR A 54 -6.75 0.67 5.09
N VAL A 55 -5.58 0.94 4.52
CA VAL A 55 -4.77 2.08 4.92
C VAL A 55 -4.37 2.86 3.69
N MET A 56 -3.97 4.10 3.88
CA MET A 56 -3.50 4.94 2.79
C MET A 56 -1.99 5.04 2.85
N VAL A 57 -1.37 4.95 1.67
CA VAL A 57 0.08 5.03 1.55
C VAL A 57 0.39 6.01 0.43
N PHE A 58 1.50 6.71 0.55
CA PHE A 58 1.91 7.58 -0.54
C PHE A 58 2.27 6.73 -1.75
N THR A 59 1.77 7.15 -2.91
CA THR A 59 2.01 6.43 -4.15
C THR A 59 3.50 6.29 -4.42
N ASN A 60 4.26 7.34 -4.17
CA ASN A 60 5.70 7.30 -4.40
C ASN A 60 6.38 6.26 -3.50
N ASP A 61 5.89 6.12 -2.27
CA ASP A 61 6.46 5.13 -1.36
C ASP A 61 6.20 3.72 -1.85
N VAL A 62 5.01 3.45 -2.38
CA VAL A 62 4.74 2.14 -2.94
C VAL A 62 5.71 1.85 -4.08
N ARG A 63 5.93 2.83 -4.93
CA ARG A 63 6.77 2.65 -6.09
C ARG A 63 8.24 2.52 -5.72
N ASP A 64 8.70 3.35 -4.79
CA ASP A 64 10.12 3.41 -4.46
C ASP A 64 10.53 2.40 -3.40
N ARG A 65 9.64 2.07 -2.49
CA ARG A 65 9.95 1.18 -1.36
C ARG A 65 9.30 -0.17 -1.49
N GLY A 66 8.43 -0.35 -2.49
CA GLY A 66 7.74 -1.60 -2.72
C GLY A 66 8.30 -2.34 -3.90
N GLU A 67 8.15 -3.65 -3.86
CA GLU A 67 8.56 -4.53 -4.93
C GLU A 67 7.32 -5.28 -5.39
N ARG A 68 7.06 -5.26 -6.67
CA ARG A 68 5.87 -5.90 -7.19
C ARG A 68 5.96 -7.40 -7.05
N VAL A 69 4.90 -8.01 -6.50
CA VAL A 69 4.90 -9.44 -6.23
C VAL A 69 3.67 -10.15 -6.77
N ASP A 70 2.90 -9.52 -7.60
CA ASP A 70 1.72 -10.15 -8.18
C ASP A 70 2.14 -11.05 -9.34
N ALA A 71 2.98 -11.95 -9.06
CA ALA A 71 3.49 -12.86 -10.04
C ALA A 71 2.37 -13.72 -10.53
N PRO A 72 2.18 -13.74 -11.68
CA PRO A 72 1.21 -14.64 -12.25
C PRO A 72 1.71 -16.02 -12.38
N LYS A 73 2.00 -16.25 -12.44
CA LYS A 73 2.27 -17.17 -12.67
C LYS A 73 2.03 -17.91 -13.41
N VAL A 74 2.19 -18.20 -13.70
CA VAL A 74 2.06 -18.86 -14.20
C VAL A 74 2.03 -19.65 -14.58
N SER A 75 2.00 -19.91 -14.48
CA SER A 75 2.13 -20.72 -14.73
C SER A 75 2.34 -21.22 -15.13
#